data_32f846bf20891bede2d7d7ad7269fe54
#
_entry.id   32f846bf20891bede2d7d7ad7269fe54
#
_cell.length_a   1.000
_cell.length_b   1.000
_cell.length_c   1.000
_cell.angle_alpha   90.00
_cell.angle_beta   90.00
_cell.angle_gamma   90.00
#
_symmetry.space_group_name_H-M   'P 1'
#
loop_
_entity.id
_entity.type
_entity.pdbx_description
1 polymer ?
#
loop_
_entity_poly.entity_id
_entity_poly.type
_entity_poly.pdbx_seq_one_letter_code
_entity_poly.pdbx_strand_id
1 'polypeptide(L)'
;MKKVLFAIAMIAVVALAGCTKPEPKIQKRLVMCGDAWDKYAFTYGADGKIANVNRNEGERTWDFSWAGKVGTAKYVKEGEDKGNWVLTLGDNGFLKTFANEWGDTWAFTYDASGYLTKIERSDKNEVRSNCVWENGNLKKWSRFEDGAEQFKMQSFLPDENVAGIFPDACDKAGVDRWLFELGFCGKPSKNLLDQAAWDGSEAVAVQTYEKDADGFVTKVNKVYDGGDPEVYEYAWEVINAK
;
A
#
# COMPACT_ATOMS: atom_id res chain seq x y z
N MET A 1 35.86 34.84 67.12
CA MET A 1 35.17 34.85 65.82
C MET A 1 35.24 33.43 65.27
N LYS A 2 34.18 32.64 65.40
CA LYS A 2 34.13 31.27 64.91
C LYS A 2 33.39 31.28 63.54
N LYS A 3 34.08 30.90 62.48
CA LYS A 3 33.47 30.72 61.12
C LYS A 3 32.81 29.34 61.09
N VAL A 4 31.51 29.33 60.87
CA VAL A 4 30.73 28.12 60.64
C VAL A 4 30.71 27.89 59.15
N LEU A 5 31.34 26.82 58.69
CA LEU A 5 31.21 26.34 57.30
C LEU A 5 29.91 25.52 57.16
N PHE A 6 28.98 25.98 56.32
CA PHE A 6 27.85 25.18 55.89
C PHE A 6 28.31 24.35 54.66
N ALA A 7 28.37 23.04 54.88
CA ALA A 7 28.52 22.08 53.80
C ALA A 7 27.13 21.79 53.19
N ILE A 8 26.91 22.23 51.95
CA ILE A 8 25.70 21.87 51.19
C ILE A 8 25.99 20.52 50.53
N ALA A 9 25.34 19.48 51.04
CA ALA A 9 25.33 18.16 50.41
C ALA A 9 24.38 18.22 49.18
N MET A 10 24.95 18.24 47.97
CA MET A 10 24.20 18.05 46.72
C MET A 10 23.87 16.56 46.61
N ILE A 11 22.60 16.21 46.82
CA ILE A 11 22.07 14.88 46.50
C ILE A 11 21.87 14.85 45.01
N ALA A 12 22.77 14.18 44.29
CA ALA A 12 22.59 13.86 42.87
C ALA A 12 21.51 12.77 42.76
N VAL A 13 20.30 13.16 42.41
CA VAL A 13 19.26 12.20 41.98
C VAL A 13 19.67 11.68 40.61
N VAL A 14 20.31 10.51 40.59
CA VAL A 14 20.50 9.75 39.34
C VAL A 14 19.14 9.22 38.93
N ALA A 15 18.47 9.94 38.04
CA ALA A 15 17.32 9.40 37.31
C ALA A 15 17.82 8.20 36.49
N LEU A 16 17.57 6.99 36.95
CA LEU A 16 17.67 5.78 36.14
C LEU A 16 16.58 5.88 35.07
N ALA A 17 16.93 6.51 33.96
CA ALA A 17 16.19 6.34 32.73
C ALA A 17 16.30 4.86 32.36
N GLY A 18 15.31 4.07 32.78
CA GLY A 18 15.16 2.71 32.35
C GLY A 18 15.06 2.75 30.85
N CYS A 19 16.09 2.23 30.16
CA CYS A 19 16.00 1.88 28.75
C CYS A 19 14.96 0.75 28.65
N THR A 20 13.68 1.10 28.58
CA THR A 20 12.66 0.17 28.09
C THR A 20 13.05 -0.12 26.66
N LYS A 21 13.54 -1.34 26.39
CA LYS A 21 13.69 -1.81 25.02
C LYS A 21 12.34 -1.57 24.35
N PRO A 22 12.31 -0.90 23.20
CA PRO A 22 11.05 -0.74 22.48
C PRO A 22 10.45 -2.14 22.31
N GLU A 23 9.19 -2.31 22.69
CA GLU A 23 8.49 -3.56 22.43
C GLU A 23 8.62 -3.90 20.95
N PRO A 24 8.95 -5.16 20.60
CA PRO A 24 9.06 -5.55 19.21
C PRO A 24 7.72 -5.23 18.52
N LYS A 25 7.75 -4.35 17.52
CA LYS A 25 6.55 -4.03 16.72
C LYS A 25 6.07 -5.33 16.10
N ILE A 26 4.82 -5.69 16.37
CA ILE A 26 4.18 -6.84 15.73
C ILE A 26 4.23 -6.64 14.23
N GLN A 27 4.80 -7.60 13.52
CA GLN A 27 4.81 -7.59 12.07
C GLN A 27 3.66 -8.45 11.56
N LYS A 28 2.86 -7.90 10.66
CA LYS A 28 1.75 -8.59 10.00
C LYS A 28 1.92 -8.49 8.49
N ARG A 29 1.41 -9.50 7.78
CA ARG A 29 1.29 -9.47 6.33
C ARG A 29 -0.17 -9.59 5.94
N LEU A 30 -0.51 -8.98 4.81
CA LEU A 30 -1.87 -9.01 4.27
C LEU A 30 -2.19 -10.40 3.74
N VAL A 31 -3.30 -11.00 4.17
CA VAL A 31 -3.77 -12.29 3.66
C VAL A 31 -5.11 -12.19 2.93
N MET A 32 -5.81 -11.07 3.07
CA MET A 32 -7.03 -10.79 2.33
C MET A 32 -7.28 -9.28 2.27
N CYS A 33 -7.75 -8.79 1.13
CA CYS A 33 -8.33 -7.45 1.01
C CYS A 33 -9.42 -7.44 -0.07
N GLY A 34 -10.32 -6.46 0.02
CA GLY A 34 -11.29 -6.20 -1.03
C GLY A 34 -12.67 -5.86 -0.50
N ASP A 35 -13.59 -5.71 -1.43
CA ASP A 35 -15.00 -5.42 -1.19
C ASP A 35 -15.90 -6.60 -1.57
N ALA A 36 -17.21 -6.37 -1.67
CA ALA A 36 -18.19 -7.39 -2.04
C ALA A 36 -18.04 -7.90 -3.49
N TRP A 37 -17.37 -7.11 -4.37
CA TRP A 37 -17.24 -7.39 -5.80
C TRP A 37 -15.86 -7.90 -6.17
N ASP A 38 -14.83 -7.39 -5.46
CA ASP A 38 -13.42 -7.65 -5.73
C ASP A 38 -12.69 -8.04 -4.44
N LYS A 39 -12.80 -9.30 -4.05
CA LYS A 39 -12.16 -9.86 -2.86
C LYS A 39 -10.95 -10.70 -3.25
N TYR A 40 -9.78 -10.31 -2.75
CA TYR A 40 -8.50 -11.00 -2.99
C TYR A 40 -8.04 -11.73 -1.74
N ALA A 41 -7.61 -12.98 -1.91
CA ALA A 41 -6.91 -13.76 -0.89
C ALA A 41 -5.47 -14.02 -1.35
N PHE A 42 -4.53 -14.00 -0.41
CA PHE A 42 -3.10 -14.09 -0.66
C PHE A 42 -2.48 -15.25 0.10
N THR A 43 -1.64 -16.04 -0.57
CA THR A 43 -0.78 -17.01 0.10
C THR A 43 0.68 -16.74 -0.22
N TYR A 44 1.57 -17.20 0.67
CA TYR A 44 3.01 -16.91 0.59
C TYR A 44 3.83 -18.19 0.66
N GLY A 45 4.93 -18.22 -0.08
CA GLY A 45 5.91 -19.26 0.00
C GLY A 45 6.72 -19.22 1.31
N ALA A 46 7.53 -20.25 1.54
CA ALA A 46 8.41 -20.33 2.70
C ALA A 46 9.48 -19.21 2.72
N ASP A 47 9.78 -18.62 1.58
CA ASP A 47 10.68 -17.45 1.41
C ASP A 47 10.00 -16.11 1.68
N GLY A 48 8.71 -16.12 2.04
CA GLY A 48 7.90 -14.93 2.32
C GLY A 48 7.39 -14.19 1.09
N LYS A 49 7.72 -14.65 -0.13
CA LYS A 49 7.18 -14.06 -1.36
C LYS A 49 5.77 -14.55 -1.62
N ILE A 50 5.00 -13.74 -2.35
CA ILE A 50 3.67 -14.14 -2.79
C ILE A 50 3.76 -15.43 -3.62
N ALA A 51 2.93 -16.42 -3.30
CA ALA A 51 2.83 -17.70 -4.02
C ALA A 51 1.54 -17.79 -4.83
N ASN A 52 0.44 -17.24 -4.30
CA ASN A 52 -0.83 -17.23 -5.01
C ASN A 52 -1.62 -15.97 -4.66
N VAL A 53 -2.29 -15.43 -5.66
CA VAL A 53 -3.36 -14.44 -5.53
C VAL A 53 -4.64 -15.09 -6.05
N ASN A 54 -5.70 -15.06 -5.26
CA ASN A 54 -6.99 -15.60 -5.60
C ASN A 54 -8.05 -14.49 -5.47
N ARG A 55 -8.77 -14.22 -6.56
CA ARG A 55 -9.88 -13.26 -6.58
C ARG A 55 -11.19 -14.01 -6.63
N ASN A 56 -12.15 -13.59 -5.78
CA ASN A 56 -13.54 -14.07 -5.77
C ASN A 56 -13.62 -15.60 -5.76
N GLU A 57 -12.97 -16.25 -4.78
CA GLU A 57 -13.03 -17.71 -4.57
C GLU A 57 -12.61 -18.55 -5.79
N GLY A 58 -11.70 -18.01 -6.63
CA GLY A 58 -11.15 -18.73 -7.78
C GLY A 58 -11.68 -18.30 -9.14
N GLU A 59 -12.50 -17.25 -9.21
CA GLU A 59 -12.86 -16.64 -10.50
C GLU A 59 -11.61 -16.27 -11.29
N ARG A 60 -10.58 -15.71 -10.58
CA ARG A 60 -9.25 -15.46 -11.15
C ARG A 60 -8.18 -15.86 -10.17
N THR A 61 -7.15 -16.51 -10.67
CA THR A 61 -5.98 -16.89 -9.88
C THR A 61 -4.68 -16.56 -10.59
N TRP A 62 -3.66 -16.23 -9.78
CA TRP A 62 -2.29 -16.00 -10.23
C TRP A 62 -1.37 -16.86 -9.38
N ASP A 63 -0.81 -17.93 -9.96
CA ASP A 63 0.13 -18.83 -9.30
C ASP A 63 1.57 -18.43 -9.63
N PHE A 64 2.30 -17.97 -8.62
CA PHE A 64 3.62 -17.36 -8.76
C PHE A 64 4.75 -18.36 -8.63
N SER A 65 5.75 -18.21 -9.51
CA SER A 65 7.10 -18.75 -9.37
C SER A 65 8.10 -17.59 -9.43
N TRP A 66 9.15 -17.63 -8.57
CA TRP A 66 10.14 -16.57 -8.46
C TRP A 66 11.54 -17.04 -8.83
N ALA A 67 12.20 -16.29 -9.74
CA ALA A 67 13.62 -16.43 -10.07
C ALA A 67 14.31 -15.09 -9.74
N GLY A 68 14.91 -15.00 -8.54
CA GLY A 68 15.49 -13.76 -8.04
C GLY A 68 14.46 -12.63 -7.93
N LYS A 69 14.59 -11.60 -8.77
CA LYS A 69 13.68 -10.44 -8.84
C LYS A 69 12.57 -10.57 -9.87
N VAL A 70 12.50 -11.69 -10.58
CA VAL A 70 11.47 -11.93 -11.60
C VAL A 70 10.44 -12.90 -11.06
N GLY A 71 9.20 -12.47 -10.95
CA GLY A 71 8.03 -13.29 -10.65
C GLY A 71 7.26 -13.58 -11.94
N THR A 72 7.02 -14.85 -12.21
CA THR A 72 6.12 -15.27 -13.29
C THR A 72 4.88 -15.87 -12.66
N ALA A 73 3.71 -15.35 -12.99
CA ALA A 73 2.44 -15.84 -12.50
C ALA A 73 1.64 -16.48 -13.63
N LYS A 74 1.28 -17.74 -13.47
CA LYS A 74 0.29 -18.39 -14.31
C LYS A 74 -1.09 -17.78 -13.99
N TYR A 75 -1.69 -17.13 -14.97
CA TYR A 75 -3.00 -16.51 -14.82
C TYR A 75 -4.10 -17.44 -15.34
N VAL A 76 -5.07 -17.73 -14.47
CA VAL A 76 -6.24 -18.54 -14.78
C VAL A 76 -7.49 -17.70 -14.52
N LYS A 77 -8.44 -17.70 -15.45
CA LYS A 77 -9.74 -17.05 -15.30
C LYS A 77 -10.84 -18.08 -15.59
N GLU A 78 -11.78 -18.25 -14.64
CA GLU A 78 -12.91 -19.17 -14.76
C GLU A 78 -12.48 -20.62 -15.12
N GLY A 79 -11.33 -21.04 -14.55
CA GLY A 79 -10.74 -22.36 -14.79
C GLY A 79 -9.91 -22.48 -16.08
N GLU A 80 -9.88 -21.46 -16.93
CA GLU A 80 -9.12 -21.45 -18.18
C GLU A 80 -7.76 -20.77 -18.02
N ASP A 81 -6.70 -21.42 -18.50
CA ASP A 81 -5.36 -20.83 -18.59
C ASP A 81 -5.38 -19.68 -19.62
N LYS A 82 -5.09 -18.48 -19.18
CA LYS A 82 -5.06 -17.27 -20.02
C LYS A 82 -3.65 -16.81 -20.37
N GLY A 83 -2.61 -17.49 -19.85
CA GLY A 83 -1.22 -17.16 -20.07
C GLY A 83 -0.50 -16.71 -18.81
N ASN A 84 0.60 -15.99 -18.98
CA ASN A 84 1.45 -15.60 -17.86
C ASN A 84 1.52 -14.08 -17.68
N TRP A 85 1.56 -13.68 -16.43
CA TRP A 85 1.98 -12.35 -16.02
C TRP A 85 3.46 -12.39 -15.61
N VAL A 86 4.18 -11.33 -15.90
CA VAL A 86 5.59 -11.22 -15.53
C VAL A 86 5.81 -9.94 -14.74
N LEU A 87 6.30 -10.07 -13.51
CA LEU A 87 6.67 -8.99 -12.61
C LEU A 87 8.19 -8.92 -12.52
N THR A 88 8.80 -7.78 -12.81
CA THR A 88 10.23 -7.56 -12.58
C THR A 88 10.41 -6.51 -11.51
N LEU A 89 11.09 -6.86 -10.41
CA LEU A 89 11.37 -5.94 -9.31
C LEU A 89 12.69 -5.19 -9.55
N GLY A 90 12.71 -3.91 -9.17
CA GLY A 90 13.91 -3.10 -9.12
C GLY A 90 14.78 -3.45 -7.90
N ASP A 91 15.93 -2.73 -7.75
CA ASP A 91 16.84 -2.91 -6.62
C ASP A 91 16.22 -2.47 -5.28
N ASN A 92 15.23 -1.58 -5.34
CA ASN A 92 14.44 -1.12 -4.21
C ASN A 92 13.34 -2.11 -3.76
N GLY A 93 13.16 -3.26 -4.46
CA GLY A 93 12.14 -4.25 -4.18
C GLY A 93 10.77 -3.96 -4.77
N PHE A 94 10.56 -2.79 -5.39
CA PHE A 94 9.30 -2.42 -6.03
C PHE A 94 9.28 -2.83 -7.50
N LEU A 95 8.11 -2.85 -8.11
CA LEU A 95 7.94 -3.13 -9.55
C LEU A 95 8.77 -2.16 -10.39
N LYS A 96 9.63 -2.71 -11.26
CA LYS A 96 10.26 -1.96 -12.34
C LYS A 96 9.41 -2.06 -13.61
N THR A 97 8.97 -3.27 -13.92
CA THR A 97 8.09 -3.56 -15.05
C THR A 97 7.07 -4.62 -14.69
N PHE A 98 5.95 -4.59 -15.38
CA PHE A 98 4.88 -5.57 -15.33
C PHE A 98 4.42 -5.87 -16.76
N ALA A 99 4.17 -7.15 -17.07
CA ALA A 99 3.54 -7.57 -18.33
C ALA A 99 2.36 -8.49 -18.01
N ASN A 100 1.24 -8.28 -18.70
CA ASN A 100 0.07 -9.15 -18.60
C ASN A 100 0.06 -10.27 -19.65
N GLU A 101 -0.96 -11.11 -19.65
CA GLU A 101 -1.14 -12.25 -20.54
C GLU A 101 -1.27 -11.86 -22.03
N TRP A 102 -1.62 -10.62 -22.33
CA TRP A 102 -1.72 -10.11 -23.71
C TRP A 102 -0.42 -9.50 -24.23
N GLY A 103 0.62 -9.45 -23.39
CA GLY A 103 1.90 -8.81 -23.71
C GLY A 103 1.88 -7.29 -23.56
N ASP A 104 0.81 -6.72 -23.01
CA ASP A 104 0.81 -5.32 -22.59
C ASP A 104 1.82 -5.11 -21.47
N THR A 105 2.64 -4.07 -21.54
CA THR A 105 3.71 -3.84 -20.58
C THR A 105 3.61 -2.47 -19.91
N TRP A 106 3.90 -2.44 -18.62
CA TRP A 106 3.96 -1.22 -17.80
C TRP A 106 5.34 -1.03 -17.23
N ALA A 107 5.76 0.22 -17.12
CA ALA A 107 6.96 0.65 -16.42
C ALA A 107 6.59 1.58 -15.25
N PHE A 108 7.31 1.44 -14.14
CA PHE A 108 7.07 2.17 -12.90
C PHE A 108 8.30 3.01 -12.56
N THR A 109 8.09 4.28 -12.28
CA THR A 109 9.15 5.21 -11.88
C THR A 109 8.92 5.67 -10.45
N TYR A 110 10.01 5.75 -9.68
CA TYR A 110 9.97 6.13 -8.26
C TYR A 110 10.93 7.28 -8.00
N ASP A 111 10.64 8.07 -6.97
CA ASP A 111 11.60 9.03 -6.44
C ASP A 111 12.70 8.33 -5.60
N ALA A 112 13.69 9.11 -5.15
CA ALA A 112 14.78 8.60 -4.32
C ALA A 112 14.32 8.05 -2.96
N SER A 113 13.13 8.41 -2.50
CA SER A 113 12.53 7.94 -1.25
C SER A 113 11.73 6.64 -1.44
N GLY A 114 11.48 6.20 -2.67
CA GLY A 114 10.72 5.01 -3.01
C GLY A 114 9.21 5.23 -3.17
N TYR A 115 8.78 6.47 -3.35
CA TYR A 115 7.40 6.79 -3.70
C TYR A 115 7.20 6.72 -5.22
N LEU A 116 6.11 6.10 -5.65
CA LEU A 116 5.74 5.99 -7.07
C LEU A 116 5.46 7.38 -7.64
N THR A 117 6.13 7.75 -8.74
CA THR A 117 5.93 9.04 -9.39
C THR A 117 5.22 8.93 -10.74
N LYS A 118 5.37 7.77 -11.42
CA LYS A 118 4.77 7.58 -12.75
C LYS A 118 4.50 6.11 -13.06
N ILE A 119 3.41 5.86 -13.77
CA ILE A 119 3.09 4.59 -14.42
C ILE A 119 2.94 4.86 -15.92
N GLU A 120 3.67 4.11 -16.73
CA GLU A 120 3.62 4.18 -18.19
C GLU A 120 3.23 2.83 -18.78
N ARG A 121 2.42 2.84 -19.82
CA ARG A 121 2.26 1.71 -20.70
C ARG A 121 3.41 1.72 -21.71
N SER A 122 4.46 0.95 -21.42
CA SER A 122 5.75 1.04 -22.11
C SER A 122 5.72 0.48 -23.54
N ASP A 123 4.83 -0.47 -23.84
CA ASP A 123 4.61 -0.98 -25.20
C ASP A 123 4.00 0.07 -26.15
N LYS A 124 3.32 1.09 -25.60
CA LYS A 124 2.71 2.19 -26.34
C LYS A 124 3.38 3.54 -26.13
N ASN A 125 4.38 3.60 -25.22
CA ASN A 125 5.01 4.84 -24.78
C ASN A 125 3.97 5.87 -24.29
N GLU A 126 3.00 5.41 -23.47
CA GLU A 126 1.85 6.17 -23.01
C GLU A 126 1.86 6.32 -21.50
N VAL A 127 1.85 7.54 -20.98
CA VAL A 127 1.69 7.80 -19.55
C VAL A 127 0.27 7.45 -19.12
N ARG A 128 0.14 6.61 -18.08
CA ARG A 128 -1.15 6.17 -17.53
C ARG A 128 -1.50 6.87 -16.22
N SER A 129 -0.48 7.24 -15.44
CA SER A 129 -0.67 7.95 -14.18
C SER A 129 0.60 8.71 -13.81
N ASN A 130 0.43 9.94 -13.31
CA ASN A 130 1.44 10.69 -12.57
C ASN A 130 1.02 10.81 -11.11
N CYS A 131 1.99 10.71 -10.19
CA CYS A 131 1.78 10.77 -8.75
C CYS A 131 2.57 11.93 -8.15
N VAL A 132 1.93 12.77 -7.33
CA VAL A 132 2.55 13.88 -6.62
C VAL A 132 2.47 13.63 -5.12
N TRP A 133 3.62 13.64 -4.46
CA TRP A 133 3.77 13.35 -3.03
C TRP A 133 4.16 14.61 -2.27
N GLU A 134 3.59 14.78 -1.08
CA GLU A 134 3.90 15.86 -0.16
C GLU A 134 3.91 15.34 1.27
N ASN A 135 5.00 15.58 2.01
CA ASN A 135 5.18 15.13 3.40
C ASN A 135 4.95 13.62 3.61
N GLY A 136 5.29 12.79 2.58
CA GLY A 136 5.10 11.34 2.61
C GLY A 136 3.68 10.87 2.31
N ASN A 137 2.80 11.74 1.84
CA ASN A 137 1.43 11.42 1.45
C ASN A 137 1.19 11.68 -0.04
N LEU A 138 0.45 10.80 -0.69
CA LEU A 138 0.06 10.91 -2.10
C LEU A 138 -1.02 11.99 -2.25
N LYS A 139 -0.62 13.22 -2.56
CA LYS A 139 -1.55 14.38 -2.64
C LYS A 139 -2.37 14.38 -3.90
N LYS A 140 -1.79 13.89 -4.98
CA LYS A 140 -2.47 13.82 -6.28
C LYS A 140 -2.01 12.57 -7.02
N TRP A 141 -2.92 11.94 -7.73
CA TRP A 141 -2.58 11.02 -8.80
C TRP A 141 -3.48 11.30 -10.01
N SER A 142 -2.97 11.04 -11.21
CA SER A 142 -3.70 11.31 -12.43
C SER A 142 -4.15 10.05 -13.14
N ARG A 143 -5.19 10.18 -13.96
CA ARG A 143 -5.54 9.28 -15.03
C ARG A 143 -5.60 10.07 -16.33
N PHE A 144 -5.42 9.38 -17.44
CA PHE A 144 -5.62 9.95 -18.76
C PHE A 144 -6.90 9.40 -19.36
N GLU A 145 -7.82 10.29 -19.74
CA GLU A 145 -9.10 9.98 -20.33
C GLU A 145 -9.26 10.87 -21.57
N ASP A 146 -9.46 10.25 -22.74
CA ASP A 146 -9.55 10.94 -24.04
C ASP A 146 -8.36 11.89 -24.34
N GLY A 147 -7.16 11.50 -23.88
CA GLY A 147 -5.93 12.27 -24.05
C GLY A 147 -5.77 13.45 -23.08
N ALA A 148 -6.73 13.71 -22.20
CA ALA A 148 -6.66 14.72 -21.16
C ALA A 148 -6.22 14.10 -19.82
N GLU A 149 -5.29 14.76 -19.14
CA GLU A 149 -4.89 14.38 -17.77
C GLU A 149 -5.92 14.92 -16.75
N GLN A 150 -6.46 14.03 -15.95
CA GLN A 150 -7.36 14.37 -14.84
C GLN A 150 -6.70 13.98 -13.52
N PHE A 151 -6.75 14.86 -12.53
CA PHE A 151 -6.15 14.62 -11.22
C PHE A 151 -7.21 14.26 -10.19
N LYS A 152 -6.88 13.28 -9.34
CA LYS A 152 -7.57 13.01 -8.09
C LYS A 152 -6.78 13.63 -6.94
N MET A 153 -7.45 14.52 -6.22
CA MET A 153 -6.91 15.24 -5.07
C MET A 153 -7.20 14.45 -3.80
N GLN A 154 -6.25 14.42 -2.86
CA GLN A 154 -6.37 13.66 -1.63
C GLN A 154 -6.00 14.50 -0.41
N SER A 155 -6.74 14.32 0.70
CA SER A 155 -6.39 14.80 2.03
C SER A 155 -6.21 13.63 3.00
N PHE A 156 -5.54 13.87 4.13
CA PHE A 156 -5.10 12.80 5.03
C PHE A 156 -5.46 13.14 6.48
N LEU A 157 -5.85 12.11 7.23
CA LEU A 157 -5.99 12.15 8.66
C LEU A 157 -4.61 12.32 9.34
N PRO A 158 -4.53 12.77 10.60
CA PRO A 158 -3.28 12.75 11.36
C PRO A 158 -2.81 11.32 11.69
N ASP A 159 -3.71 10.34 11.61
CA ASP A 159 -3.47 8.93 11.94
C ASP A 159 -2.45 8.28 11.00
N GLU A 160 -1.46 7.58 11.59
CA GLU A 160 -0.46 6.83 10.84
C GLU A 160 -1.11 5.65 10.10
N ASN A 161 -0.72 5.43 8.86
CA ASN A 161 -1.07 4.26 8.05
C ASN A 161 -0.13 3.09 8.38
N VAL A 162 -0.27 2.52 9.58
CA VAL A 162 0.56 1.42 10.09
C VAL A 162 0.52 0.20 9.19
N ALA A 163 -0.65 -0.09 8.63
CA ALA A 163 -0.89 -1.24 7.76
C ALA A 163 -0.30 -1.08 6.35
N GLY A 164 0.00 0.16 5.93
CA GLY A 164 0.51 0.43 4.59
C GLY A 164 -0.50 0.21 3.47
N ILE A 165 -1.80 0.31 3.75
CA ILE A 165 -2.86 0.10 2.76
C ILE A 165 -2.92 1.25 1.73
N PHE A 166 -3.47 0.94 0.55
CA PHE A 166 -3.74 1.87 -0.54
C PHE A 166 -5.26 1.97 -0.83
N PRO A 167 -6.05 2.59 0.06
CA PRO A 167 -7.52 2.54 -0.02
C PRO A 167 -8.09 3.23 -1.27
N ASP A 168 -7.29 3.97 -2.00
CA ASP A 168 -7.67 4.64 -3.24
C ASP A 168 -6.57 4.47 -4.29
N ALA A 169 -6.22 3.21 -4.57
CA ALA A 169 -5.22 2.85 -5.57
C ALA A 169 -5.61 3.33 -6.99
N CYS A 170 -4.58 3.52 -7.82
CA CYS A 170 -4.74 4.02 -9.21
C CYS A 170 -5.39 2.97 -10.14
N ASP A 171 -6.66 2.67 -9.94
CA ASP A 171 -7.45 1.66 -10.67
C ASP A 171 -7.51 1.90 -12.19
N LYS A 172 -7.39 3.15 -12.63
CA LYS A 172 -7.44 3.54 -14.05
C LYS A 172 -6.10 3.48 -14.77
N ALA A 173 -5.02 3.14 -14.08
CA ALA A 173 -3.70 2.95 -14.73
C ALA A 173 -3.60 1.63 -15.52
N GLY A 174 -4.61 0.77 -15.44
CA GLY A 174 -4.61 -0.57 -16.04
C GLY A 174 -3.76 -1.57 -15.28
N VAL A 175 -3.53 -1.30 -13.98
CA VAL A 175 -2.76 -2.13 -13.06
C VAL A 175 -3.70 -2.58 -11.95
N ASP A 176 -3.70 -3.88 -11.65
CA ASP A 176 -4.58 -4.44 -10.63
C ASP A 176 -4.27 -3.89 -9.23
N ARG A 177 -5.33 -3.59 -8.49
CA ARG A 177 -5.27 -3.03 -7.13
C ARG A 177 -4.40 -3.84 -6.18
N TRP A 178 -4.45 -5.17 -6.23
CA TRP A 178 -3.68 -6.01 -5.32
C TRP A 178 -2.16 -5.81 -5.42
N LEU A 179 -1.64 -5.33 -6.57
CA LEU A 179 -0.23 -4.96 -6.71
C LEU A 179 0.16 -3.79 -5.80
N PHE A 180 -0.76 -2.83 -5.59
CA PHE A 180 -0.58 -1.75 -4.62
C PHE A 180 -0.71 -2.25 -3.19
N GLU A 181 -1.74 -3.03 -2.89
CA GLU A 181 -2.01 -3.54 -1.53
C GLU A 181 -0.90 -4.48 -1.02
N LEU A 182 -0.23 -5.22 -1.90
CA LEU A 182 0.94 -6.03 -1.56
C LEU A 182 2.25 -5.23 -1.52
N GLY A 183 2.20 -3.90 -1.73
CA GLY A 183 3.38 -3.03 -1.67
C GLY A 183 4.32 -3.12 -2.86
N PHE A 184 3.91 -3.74 -3.97
CA PHE A 184 4.75 -3.81 -5.17
C PHE A 184 4.89 -2.45 -5.87
N CYS A 185 3.93 -1.54 -5.73
CA CYS A 185 3.90 -0.25 -6.40
C CYS A 185 4.54 0.89 -5.58
N GLY A 186 5.47 0.59 -4.67
CA GLY A 186 6.19 1.59 -3.89
C GLY A 186 5.67 1.76 -2.47
N LYS A 187 6.16 2.79 -1.78
CA LYS A 187 5.73 3.09 -0.41
C LYS A 187 4.31 3.63 -0.40
N PRO A 188 3.47 3.21 0.55
CA PRO A 188 2.15 3.79 0.78
C PRO A 188 2.24 5.19 1.37
N SER A 189 1.13 5.92 1.40
CA SER A 189 1.02 7.17 2.15
C SER A 189 1.30 6.93 3.64
N LYS A 190 2.00 7.88 4.25
CA LYS A 190 2.37 7.84 5.67
C LYS A 190 1.14 7.85 6.58
N ASN A 191 0.12 8.60 6.18
CA ASN A 191 -1.11 8.78 6.94
C ASN A 191 -2.29 8.10 6.23
N LEU A 192 -3.34 7.82 7.00
CA LEU A 192 -4.60 7.32 6.45
C LEU A 192 -5.30 8.40 5.62
N LEU A 193 -5.87 8.00 4.49
CA LEU A 193 -6.61 8.87 3.58
C LEU A 193 -7.90 9.34 4.28
N ASP A 194 -8.17 10.63 4.27
CA ASP A 194 -9.41 11.25 4.77
C ASP A 194 -10.43 11.38 3.64
N GLN A 195 -10.06 12.12 2.60
CA GLN A 195 -10.94 12.43 1.49
C GLN A 195 -10.22 12.33 0.15
N ALA A 196 -10.98 11.98 -0.88
CA ALA A 196 -10.52 11.98 -2.26
C ALA A 196 -11.60 12.52 -3.20
N ALA A 197 -11.21 13.40 -4.13
CA ALA A 197 -12.11 13.95 -5.15
C ALA A 197 -11.36 14.14 -6.47
N TRP A 198 -12.04 13.92 -7.59
CA TRP A 198 -11.52 14.32 -8.90
C TRP A 198 -11.56 15.85 -9.02
N ASP A 199 -10.52 16.40 -9.64
CA ASP A 199 -10.45 17.84 -9.92
C ASP A 199 -11.67 18.29 -10.73
N GLY A 200 -12.33 19.35 -10.26
CA GLY A 200 -13.58 19.82 -10.85
C GLY A 200 -14.85 19.01 -10.50
N SER A 201 -14.75 17.96 -9.69
CA SER A 201 -15.91 17.19 -9.20
C SER A 201 -16.40 17.73 -7.86
N GLU A 202 -17.72 17.85 -7.71
CA GLU A 202 -18.35 18.11 -6.41
C GLU A 202 -18.42 16.85 -5.53
N ALA A 203 -18.35 15.65 -6.16
CA ALA A 203 -18.40 14.37 -5.45
C ALA A 203 -17.10 14.10 -4.69
N VAL A 204 -17.20 14.04 -3.37
CA VAL A 204 -16.08 13.75 -2.47
C VAL A 204 -16.28 12.39 -1.82
N ALA A 205 -15.29 11.53 -1.97
CA ALA A 205 -15.24 10.27 -1.23
C ALA A 205 -14.61 10.52 0.16
N VAL A 206 -15.36 10.28 1.23
CA VAL A 206 -14.88 10.35 2.62
C VAL A 206 -14.60 8.94 3.12
N GLN A 207 -13.49 8.75 3.85
CA GLN A 207 -13.11 7.44 4.37
C GLN A 207 -13.07 7.40 5.89
N THR A 208 -13.57 6.30 6.46
CA THR A 208 -13.45 5.99 7.88
C THR A 208 -12.90 4.58 8.06
N TYR A 209 -12.29 4.29 9.22
CA TYR A 209 -11.50 3.10 9.43
C TYR A 209 -11.87 2.38 10.72
N GLU A 210 -11.94 1.04 10.65
CA GLU A 210 -11.85 0.17 11.80
C GLU A 210 -10.44 -0.42 11.86
N LYS A 211 -9.88 -0.56 13.08
CA LYS A 211 -8.52 -1.06 13.31
C LYS A 211 -8.54 -2.18 14.35
N ASP A 212 -7.61 -3.10 14.25
CA ASP A 212 -7.35 -4.07 15.31
C ASP A 212 -6.57 -3.44 16.48
N ALA A 213 -6.29 -4.24 17.49
CA ALA A 213 -5.58 -3.79 18.70
C ALA A 213 -4.13 -3.30 18.44
N ASP A 214 -3.53 -3.72 17.33
CA ASP A 214 -2.17 -3.35 16.92
C ASP A 214 -2.16 -2.14 15.99
N GLY A 215 -3.34 -1.58 15.66
CA GLY A 215 -3.51 -0.42 14.80
C GLY A 215 -3.57 -0.73 13.30
N PHE A 216 -3.60 -2.02 12.92
CA PHE A 216 -3.79 -2.41 11.52
C PHE A 216 -5.24 -2.22 11.11
N VAL A 217 -5.45 -1.61 9.95
CA VAL A 217 -6.79 -1.40 9.39
C VAL A 217 -7.42 -2.74 9.05
N THR A 218 -8.62 -2.99 9.56
CA THR A 218 -9.43 -4.19 9.27
C THR A 218 -10.60 -3.88 8.35
N LYS A 219 -11.04 -2.61 8.32
CA LYS A 219 -12.12 -2.16 7.45
C LYS A 219 -11.93 -0.70 7.05
N VAL A 220 -12.29 -0.39 5.81
CA VAL A 220 -12.45 0.96 5.29
C VAL A 220 -13.88 1.12 4.82
N ASN A 221 -14.59 2.12 5.34
CA ASN A 221 -15.87 2.55 4.80
C ASN A 221 -15.63 3.82 3.98
N LYS A 222 -15.98 3.79 2.71
CA LYS A 222 -15.83 4.88 1.76
C LYS A 222 -17.21 5.33 1.31
N VAL A 223 -17.55 6.58 1.58
CA VAL A 223 -18.86 7.16 1.30
C VAL A 223 -18.71 8.31 0.30
N TYR A 224 -19.52 8.33 -0.74
CA TYR A 224 -19.65 9.43 -1.69
C TYR A 224 -20.92 10.23 -1.40
N ASP A 225 -20.80 11.52 -1.13
CA ASP A 225 -21.90 12.48 -1.00
C ASP A 225 -23.11 11.99 -0.15
N GLY A 226 -22.81 11.25 0.94
CA GLY A 226 -23.85 10.71 1.83
C GLY A 226 -24.63 9.53 1.28
N GLY A 227 -24.13 8.88 0.22
CA GLY A 227 -24.66 7.60 -0.29
C GLY A 227 -24.33 6.41 0.62
N ASP A 228 -24.69 5.22 0.17
CA ASP A 228 -24.34 3.97 0.86
C ASP A 228 -22.82 3.75 0.84
N PRO A 229 -22.22 3.23 1.93
CA PRO A 229 -20.79 3.02 1.99
C PRO A 229 -20.34 1.86 1.10
N GLU A 230 -19.27 2.10 0.32
CA GLU A 230 -18.44 1.03 -0.21
C GLU A 230 -17.55 0.52 0.93
N VAL A 231 -17.63 -0.78 1.24
CA VAL A 231 -16.91 -1.38 2.37
C VAL A 231 -15.78 -2.24 1.85
N TYR A 232 -14.54 -1.93 2.27
CA TYR A 232 -13.36 -2.75 2.00
C TYR A 232 -12.89 -3.41 3.28
N GLU A 233 -12.65 -4.70 3.24
CA GLU A 233 -12.17 -5.50 4.37
C GLU A 233 -10.71 -5.89 4.17
N TYR A 234 -9.98 -6.03 5.29
CA TYR A 234 -8.59 -6.45 5.33
C TYR A 234 -8.39 -7.50 6.42
N ALA A 235 -7.67 -8.57 6.10
CA ALA A 235 -7.24 -9.56 7.08
C ALA A 235 -5.72 -9.69 7.09
N TRP A 236 -5.16 -9.83 8.29
CA TRP A 236 -3.72 -9.83 8.55
C TRP A 236 -3.30 -11.09 9.28
N GLU A 237 -2.17 -11.64 8.89
CA GLU A 237 -1.50 -12.75 9.57
C GLU A 237 -0.26 -12.23 10.29
N VAL A 238 -0.08 -12.61 11.55
CA VAL A 238 1.12 -12.27 12.33
C VAL A 238 2.32 -13.03 11.74
N ILE A 239 3.37 -12.30 11.38
CA ILE A 239 4.64 -12.89 10.95
C ILE A 239 5.50 -13.02 12.20
N ASN A 240 5.77 -14.25 12.64
CA ASN A 240 6.74 -14.48 13.72
C ASN A 240 8.10 -13.97 13.24
N ALA A 241 8.65 -12.97 13.92
CA ALA A 241 10.04 -12.58 13.76
C ALA A 241 10.92 -13.80 14.09
N LYS A 242 11.68 -14.29 13.10
CA LYS A 242 12.65 -15.33 13.29
C LYS A 242 13.90 -14.77 13.98
#